data_c84f3d9fd010860af0eb0a239a6572e5
#
_entry.id   c84f3d9fd010860af0eb0a239a6572e5
#
_cell.length_a   1.000
_cell.length_b   1.000
_cell.length_c   1.000
_cell.angle_alpha   90.00
_cell.angle_beta   90.00
_cell.angle_gamma   90.00
#
_symmetry.space_group_name_H-M   'P 1'
#
loop_
_entity.id
_entity.type
_entity.pdbx_description
1 polymer ?
#
loop_
_entity_poly.entity_id
_entity_poly.type
_entity_poly.pdbx_seq_one_letter_code
_entity_poly.pdbx_strand_id
1 'polypeptide(L)'
;MGLRWKQFGAAAFLLLALVFAAFVLVRGWSTLEGLGGPAESGGWRVSPRWLLAGLGLGTANLLGMAALWVWLARRFGERIEYLEGIPAWLGANLGRYIPGKVWQLAGLAAYMRGRGHSSSVAVLSALALQIVVLVTGLLAAALALGGRMGEAFGGSVLVPILMATGLLLLLHPAILRRSTAWLARLLREDSADGPAGEGTGRGREGAPRGGETLLIGLATLAAWWLYGVGLWCIAAGLLEDPIGDPLTLMGIYAASYVVGYLALISPGGLVVREGAMILLLATVLSVPAGVGAVLAVAARVWAIACELSAFGVAMLLRYAAGLEGPTDPEAKGAP
;
A
#
# COMPACT_ATOMS: atom_id res chain seq x y z
N MET A 1 14.08 29.38 -5.65
CA MET A 1 15.23 28.51 -5.42
C MET A 1 14.91 27.24 -4.63
N GLY A 2 13.88 27.20 -3.79
CA GLY A 2 13.51 26.04 -2.93
C GLY A 2 12.87 24.83 -3.64
N LEU A 3 12.31 24.99 -4.82
CA LEU A 3 11.57 23.90 -5.52
C LEU A 3 12.52 22.86 -6.16
N ARG A 4 13.67 23.30 -6.64
CA ARG A 4 14.67 22.43 -7.27
C ARG A 4 15.33 21.45 -6.29
N TRP A 5 15.58 21.87 -5.05
CA TRP A 5 16.16 21.03 -4.00
C TRP A 5 15.22 19.88 -3.57
N LYS A 6 13.91 20.11 -3.54
CA LYS A 6 12.92 19.06 -3.21
C LYS A 6 12.80 18.01 -4.31
N GLN A 7 12.91 18.43 -5.57
CA GLN A 7 12.93 17.51 -6.73
C GLN A 7 14.23 16.71 -6.79
N PHE A 8 15.38 17.34 -6.49
CA PHE A 8 16.66 16.64 -6.40
C PHE A 8 16.69 15.64 -5.24
N GLY A 9 16.09 15.95 -4.08
CA GLY A 9 16.00 15.05 -2.94
C GLY A 9 15.16 13.80 -3.25
N ALA A 10 14.02 13.95 -3.92
CA ALA A 10 13.19 12.82 -4.31
C ALA A 10 13.88 11.95 -5.38
N ALA A 11 14.50 12.56 -6.39
CA ALA A 11 15.25 11.83 -7.42
C ALA A 11 16.47 11.12 -6.83
N ALA A 12 17.21 11.76 -5.93
CA ALA A 12 18.35 11.16 -5.24
C ALA A 12 17.92 9.99 -4.34
N PHE A 13 16.81 10.12 -3.65
CA PHE A 13 16.25 9.04 -2.82
C PHE A 13 15.80 7.85 -3.66
N LEU A 14 15.13 8.10 -4.81
CA LEU A 14 14.73 7.05 -5.75
C LEU A 14 15.94 6.36 -6.36
N LEU A 15 16.97 7.12 -6.72
CA LEU A 15 18.23 6.56 -7.20
C LEU A 15 18.89 5.69 -6.12
N LEU A 16 18.92 6.17 -4.87
CA LEU A 16 19.47 5.42 -3.74
C LEU A 16 18.67 4.13 -3.48
N ALA A 17 17.35 4.18 -3.56
CA ALA A 17 16.48 3.00 -3.42
C ALA A 17 16.69 1.99 -4.55
N LEU A 18 16.84 2.46 -5.79
CA LEU A 18 17.18 1.62 -6.95
C LEU A 18 18.59 1.04 -6.84
N VAL A 19 19.57 1.83 -6.42
CA VAL A 19 20.96 1.38 -6.19
C VAL A 19 20.99 0.36 -5.04
N PHE A 20 20.24 0.60 -3.96
CA PHE A 20 20.13 -0.35 -2.85
C PHE A 20 19.44 -1.65 -3.29
N ALA A 21 18.35 -1.57 -4.07
CA ALA A 21 17.68 -2.74 -4.63
C ALA A 21 18.62 -3.52 -5.58
N ALA A 22 19.35 -2.81 -6.46
CA ALA A 22 20.35 -3.41 -7.33
C ALA A 22 21.51 -4.02 -6.52
N PHE A 23 21.99 -3.36 -5.49
CA PHE A 23 23.02 -3.87 -4.57
C PHE A 23 22.56 -5.16 -3.88
N VAL A 24 21.32 -5.20 -3.36
CA VAL A 24 20.73 -6.40 -2.72
C VAL A 24 20.55 -7.52 -3.74
N LEU A 25 20.13 -7.19 -4.98
CA LEU A 25 20.03 -8.16 -6.07
C LEU A 25 21.41 -8.72 -6.45
N VAL A 26 22.43 -7.87 -6.60
CA VAL A 26 23.79 -8.29 -6.97
C VAL A 26 24.45 -9.07 -5.84
N ARG A 27 24.31 -8.63 -4.60
CA ARG A 27 24.84 -9.35 -3.42
C ARG A 27 24.06 -10.64 -3.16
N GLY A 28 22.74 -10.61 -3.33
CA GLY A 28 21.89 -11.80 -3.27
C GLY A 28 22.31 -12.81 -4.34
N TRP A 29 22.62 -12.37 -5.55
CA TRP A 29 23.08 -13.22 -6.64
C TRP A 29 24.37 -13.99 -6.30
N SER A 30 25.39 -13.31 -5.79
CA SER A 30 26.64 -13.94 -5.38
C SER A 30 26.48 -14.88 -4.17
N THR A 31 25.50 -14.63 -3.31
CA THR A 31 25.15 -15.50 -2.18
C THR A 31 24.34 -16.73 -2.63
N LEU A 32 23.54 -16.58 -3.69
CA LEU A 32 22.73 -17.64 -4.30
C LEU A 32 23.59 -18.71 -5.00
N GLU A 33 24.73 -18.31 -5.58
CA GLU A 33 25.68 -19.25 -6.15
C GLU A 33 26.31 -20.17 -5.07
N GLY A 34 26.31 -19.73 -3.79
CA GLY A 34 26.88 -20.47 -2.65
C GLY A 34 25.87 -21.25 -1.79
N LEU A 35 24.56 -21.02 -1.93
CA LEU A 35 23.52 -21.62 -1.07
C LEU A 35 22.70 -22.74 -1.71
N GLY A 36 23.25 -23.46 -2.69
CA GLY A 36 22.51 -24.46 -3.46
C GLY A 36 21.70 -23.75 -4.54
N GLY A 37 22.25 -23.71 -5.73
CA GLY A 37 21.74 -22.91 -6.82
C GLY A 37 20.38 -23.37 -7.34
N PRO A 38 19.87 -22.67 -8.37
CA PRO A 38 18.57 -22.91 -9.01
C PRO A 38 18.32 -24.34 -9.52
N ALA A 39 19.34 -25.19 -9.52
CA ALA A 39 19.25 -26.60 -9.93
C ALA A 39 18.21 -27.41 -9.13
N GLU A 40 17.96 -27.05 -7.86
CA GLU A 40 16.94 -27.71 -7.03
C GLU A 40 15.53 -27.11 -7.19
N SER A 41 15.40 -25.94 -7.82
CA SER A 41 14.13 -25.21 -7.99
C SER A 41 13.72 -24.97 -9.45
N GLY A 42 14.18 -25.78 -10.40
CA GLY A 42 13.73 -25.73 -11.80
C GLY A 42 14.40 -24.68 -12.69
N GLY A 43 15.38 -23.92 -12.20
CA GLY A 43 16.09 -22.94 -13.03
C GLY A 43 15.52 -21.49 -12.95
N TRP A 44 16.38 -20.50 -13.33
CA TRP A 44 16.00 -19.10 -13.46
C TRP A 44 15.70 -18.77 -14.90
N ARG A 45 14.56 -18.11 -15.10
CA ARG A 45 14.16 -17.64 -16.43
C ARG A 45 13.61 -16.23 -16.33
N VAL A 46 14.07 -15.33 -17.19
CA VAL A 46 13.47 -13.99 -17.28
C VAL A 46 12.41 -13.97 -18.38
N SER A 47 11.15 -13.79 -17.97
CA SER A 47 10.01 -13.68 -18.89
C SER A 47 9.39 -12.28 -18.80
N PRO A 48 9.75 -11.33 -19.73
CA PRO A 48 9.29 -9.95 -19.68
C PRO A 48 7.76 -9.83 -19.71
N ARG A 49 7.06 -10.73 -20.40
CA ARG A 49 5.59 -10.73 -20.48
C ARG A 49 4.92 -10.81 -19.12
N TRP A 50 5.42 -11.69 -18.22
CA TRP A 50 4.87 -11.83 -16.89
C TRP A 50 5.27 -10.68 -15.97
N LEU A 51 6.49 -10.19 -16.08
CA LEU A 51 6.95 -9.02 -15.32
C LEU A 51 6.15 -7.77 -15.69
N LEU A 52 5.86 -7.55 -16.97
CA LEU A 52 5.04 -6.44 -17.47
C LEU A 52 3.56 -6.62 -17.06
N ALA A 53 3.02 -7.84 -17.10
CA ALA A 53 1.68 -8.13 -16.63
C ALA A 53 1.55 -7.82 -15.12
N GLY A 54 2.50 -8.27 -14.31
CA GLY A 54 2.56 -7.96 -12.88
C GLY A 54 2.67 -6.46 -12.61
N LEU A 55 3.51 -5.74 -13.36
CA LEU A 55 3.64 -4.29 -13.26
C LEU A 55 2.32 -3.57 -13.60
N GLY A 56 1.66 -3.97 -14.70
CA GLY A 56 0.39 -3.40 -15.12
C GLY A 56 -0.72 -3.63 -14.08
N LEU A 57 -0.84 -4.86 -13.57
CA LEU A 57 -1.81 -5.21 -12.54
C LEU A 57 -1.56 -4.42 -11.23
N GLY A 58 -0.32 -4.36 -10.76
CA GLY A 58 0.02 -3.62 -9.56
C GLY A 58 -0.20 -2.11 -9.69
N THR A 59 0.13 -1.55 -10.86
CA THR A 59 -0.13 -0.14 -11.19
C THR A 59 -1.64 0.16 -11.19
N ALA A 60 -2.45 -0.66 -11.86
CA ALA A 60 -3.90 -0.52 -11.89
C ALA A 60 -4.52 -0.66 -10.49
N ASN A 61 -4.02 -1.59 -9.69
CA ASN A 61 -4.43 -1.78 -8.30
C ASN A 61 -4.18 -0.52 -7.45
N LEU A 62 -3.00 0.09 -7.55
CA LEU A 62 -2.65 1.30 -6.82
C LEU A 62 -3.48 2.51 -7.26
N LEU A 63 -3.76 2.65 -8.56
CA LEU A 63 -4.68 3.68 -9.07
C LEU A 63 -6.09 3.47 -8.53
N GLY A 64 -6.58 2.23 -8.48
CA GLY A 64 -7.86 1.86 -7.89
C GLY A 64 -7.93 2.19 -6.39
N MET A 65 -6.88 1.89 -5.63
CA MET A 65 -6.79 2.23 -4.21
C MET A 65 -6.75 3.74 -3.96
N ALA A 66 -6.04 4.49 -4.80
CA ALA A 66 -6.03 5.94 -4.75
C ALA A 66 -7.42 6.54 -5.06
N ALA A 67 -8.12 5.99 -6.06
CA ALA A 67 -9.49 6.38 -6.39
C ALA A 67 -10.46 6.04 -5.24
N LEU A 68 -10.29 4.89 -4.59
CA LEU A 68 -11.07 4.51 -3.41
C LEU A 68 -10.84 5.48 -2.24
N TRP A 69 -9.59 5.95 -2.03
CA TRP A 69 -9.31 6.98 -1.04
C TRP A 69 -10.01 8.31 -1.37
N VAL A 70 -9.96 8.77 -2.64
CA VAL A 70 -10.67 9.99 -3.07
C VAL A 70 -12.17 9.85 -2.82
N TRP A 71 -12.74 8.71 -3.19
CA TRP A 71 -14.15 8.43 -2.93
C TRP A 71 -14.47 8.50 -1.44
N LEU A 72 -13.63 7.91 -0.59
CA LEU A 72 -13.80 7.95 0.86
C LEU A 72 -13.67 9.38 1.43
N ALA A 73 -12.68 10.17 0.98
CA ALA A 73 -12.54 11.57 1.38
C ALA A 73 -13.77 12.40 1.02
N ARG A 74 -14.36 12.14 -0.15
CA ARG A 74 -15.63 12.77 -0.56
C ARG A 74 -16.80 12.39 0.35
N ARG A 75 -16.84 11.16 0.85
CA ARG A 75 -17.82 10.71 1.84
C ARG A 75 -17.66 11.39 3.19
N PHE A 76 -16.45 11.77 3.56
CA PHE A 76 -16.16 12.59 4.74
C PHE A 76 -16.41 14.08 4.52
N GLY A 77 -17.01 14.47 3.37
CA GLY A 77 -17.46 15.83 3.09
C GLY A 77 -16.46 16.70 2.31
N GLU A 78 -15.33 16.14 1.86
CA GLU A 78 -14.36 16.85 1.06
C GLU A 78 -14.76 16.90 -0.42
N ARG A 79 -14.59 18.06 -1.08
CA ARG A 79 -14.88 18.23 -2.50
C ARG A 79 -13.61 18.16 -3.35
N ILE A 80 -12.97 16.98 -3.36
CA ILE A 80 -11.76 16.76 -4.14
C ILE A 80 -12.08 16.05 -5.47
N GLU A 81 -11.47 16.47 -6.55
CA GLU A 81 -11.55 15.81 -7.84
C GLU A 81 -10.59 14.62 -7.92
N TYR A 82 -10.95 13.57 -8.71
CA TYR A 82 -10.10 12.38 -8.84
C TYR A 82 -8.74 12.70 -9.44
N LEU A 83 -8.69 13.57 -10.47
CA LEU A 83 -7.45 14.00 -11.10
C LEU A 83 -6.53 14.83 -10.20
N GLU A 84 -7.06 15.35 -9.10
CA GLU A 84 -6.28 16.04 -8.08
C GLU A 84 -5.91 15.10 -6.92
N GLY A 85 -6.88 14.35 -6.41
CA GLY A 85 -6.70 13.52 -5.23
C GLY A 85 -5.84 12.28 -5.48
N ILE A 86 -5.97 11.61 -6.64
CA ILE A 86 -5.19 10.42 -6.96
C ILE A 86 -3.68 10.69 -6.92
N PRO A 87 -3.13 11.68 -7.65
CA PRO A 87 -1.70 11.97 -7.57
C PRO A 87 -1.27 12.51 -6.20
N ALA A 88 -2.16 13.23 -5.48
CA ALA A 88 -1.88 13.67 -4.12
C ALA A 88 -1.64 12.49 -3.16
N TRP A 89 -2.54 11.50 -3.18
CA TRP A 89 -2.44 10.31 -2.34
C TRP A 89 -1.25 9.43 -2.73
N LEU A 90 -1.04 9.19 -4.03
CA LEU A 90 0.10 8.40 -4.52
C LEU A 90 1.44 9.06 -4.18
N GLY A 91 1.56 10.38 -4.39
CA GLY A 91 2.76 11.12 -4.01
C GLY A 91 3.02 11.12 -2.51
N ALA A 92 1.98 11.29 -1.69
CA ALA A 92 2.09 11.20 -0.23
C ALA A 92 2.53 9.80 0.23
N ASN A 93 2.06 8.74 -0.43
CA ASN A 93 2.44 7.37 -0.12
C ASN A 93 3.93 7.09 -0.30
N LEU A 94 4.62 7.81 -1.18
CA LEU A 94 6.08 7.72 -1.30
C LEU A 94 6.80 8.20 -0.03
N GLY A 95 6.14 9.01 0.80
CA GLY A 95 6.66 9.45 2.10
C GLY A 95 6.87 8.32 3.12
N ARG A 96 6.29 7.13 2.90
CA ARG A 96 6.50 5.94 3.76
C ARG A 96 7.94 5.42 3.76
N TYR A 97 8.73 5.76 2.74
CA TYR A 97 10.13 5.38 2.64
C TYR A 97 11.05 6.29 3.47
N ILE A 98 10.55 7.43 3.93
CA ILE A 98 11.26 8.32 4.85
C ILE A 98 11.09 7.76 6.27
N PRO A 99 12.18 7.64 7.07
CA PRO A 99 12.08 7.20 8.46
C PRO A 99 11.07 8.04 9.26
N GLY A 100 10.21 7.36 10.05
CA GLY A 100 9.25 8.02 10.95
C GLY A 100 7.77 7.93 10.56
N LYS A 101 7.39 7.15 9.54
CA LYS A 101 5.99 6.82 9.12
C LYS A 101 4.94 7.96 9.11
N VAL A 102 5.26 9.10 9.73
CA VAL A 102 4.39 10.30 9.80
C VAL A 102 4.42 11.12 8.50
N TRP A 103 5.49 10.99 7.72
CA TRP A 103 5.71 11.81 6.52
C TRP A 103 4.67 11.59 5.43
N GLN A 104 4.12 10.38 5.32
CA GLN A 104 3.02 10.09 4.41
C GLN A 104 1.78 10.93 4.75
N LEU A 105 1.39 10.95 6.03
CA LEU A 105 0.20 11.70 6.47
C LEU A 105 0.47 13.20 6.51
N ALA A 106 1.64 13.62 6.98
CA ALA A 106 2.04 15.02 7.01
C ALA A 106 2.14 15.61 5.59
N GLY A 107 2.71 14.86 4.64
CA GLY A 107 2.78 15.25 3.23
C GLY A 107 1.40 15.40 2.59
N LEU A 108 0.50 14.44 2.85
CA LEU A 108 -0.88 14.50 2.39
C LEU A 108 -1.62 15.71 2.99
N ALA A 109 -1.51 15.93 4.30
CA ALA A 109 -2.12 17.04 5.00
C ALA A 109 -1.63 18.39 4.47
N ALA A 110 -0.31 18.54 4.27
CA ALA A 110 0.29 19.75 3.75
C ALA A 110 -0.14 20.04 2.29
N TYR A 111 -0.16 19.00 1.45
CA TYR A 111 -0.60 19.14 0.06
C TYR A 111 -2.07 19.59 -0.01
N MET A 112 -2.96 18.94 0.75
CA MET A 112 -4.38 19.23 0.76
C MET A 112 -4.67 20.62 1.29
N ARG A 113 -3.99 21.03 2.37
CA ARG A 113 -4.10 22.39 2.92
C ARG A 113 -3.66 23.45 1.91
N GLY A 114 -2.57 23.22 1.19
CA GLY A 114 -2.06 24.12 0.15
C GLY A 114 -3.02 24.31 -1.04
N ARG A 115 -4.03 23.43 -1.15
CA ARG A 115 -5.08 23.48 -2.18
C ARG A 115 -6.45 23.96 -1.66
N GLY A 116 -6.51 24.40 -0.40
CA GLY A 116 -7.76 24.84 0.22
C GLY A 116 -8.67 23.72 0.71
N HIS A 117 -8.16 22.46 0.74
CA HIS A 117 -8.88 21.30 1.24
C HIS A 117 -8.61 21.07 2.74
N SER A 118 -9.52 20.38 3.41
CA SER A 118 -9.38 20.01 4.81
C SER A 118 -8.29 18.96 5.00
N SER A 119 -7.19 19.34 5.67
CA SER A 119 -6.12 18.40 6.03
C SER A 119 -6.61 17.32 7.00
N SER A 120 -7.51 17.66 7.93
CA SER A 120 -8.07 16.70 8.89
C SER A 120 -8.91 15.63 8.20
N VAL A 121 -9.75 15.99 7.23
CA VAL A 121 -10.53 15.03 6.44
C VAL A 121 -9.62 14.13 5.61
N ALA A 122 -8.58 14.69 4.98
CA ALA A 122 -7.62 13.92 4.20
C ALA A 122 -6.89 12.87 5.04
N VAL A 123 -6.40 13.25 6.21
CA VAL A 123 -5.71 12.34 7.14
C VAL A 123 -6.68 11.30 7.69
N LEU A 124 -7.87 11.72 8.14
CA LEU A 124 -8.88 10.81 8.70
C LEU A 124 -9.30 9.74 7.68
N SER A 125 -9.57 10.14 6.43
CA SER A 125 -9.94 9.21 5.37
C SER A 125 -8.80 8.25 5.01
N ALA A 126 -7.54 8.73 5.01
CA ALA A 126 -6.37 7.89 4.75
C ALA A 126 -6.15 6.87 5.88
N LEU A 127 -6.28 7.27 7.14
CA LEU A 127 -6.18 6.36 8.29
C LEU A 127 -7.34 5.36 8.33
N ALA A 128 -8.57 5.79 8.01
CA ALA A 128 -9.72 4.90 7.91
C ALA A 128 -9.50 3.82 6.84
N LEU A 129 -9.06 4.21 5.64
CA LEU A 129 -8.72 3.26 4.58
C LEU A 129 -7.59 2.32 4.99
N GLN A 130 -6.55 2.83 5.67
CA GLN A 130 -5.42 2.03 6.13
C GLN A 130 -5.85 0.96 7.14
N ILE A 131 -6.76 1.29 8.07
CA ILE A 131 -7.33 0.31 9.01
C ILE A 131 -8.05 -0.79 8.24
N VAL A 132 -8.90 -0.45 7.27
CA VAL A 132 -9.61 -1.44 6.45
C VAL A 132 -8.63 -2.31 5.66
N VAL A 133 -7.59 -1.73 5.06
CA VAL A 133 -6.53 -2.47 4.35
C VAL A 133 -5.84 -3.47 5.28
N LEU A 134 -5.50 -3.08 6.51
CA LEU A 134 -4.85 -4.00 7.47
C LEU A 134 -5.79 -5.14 7.89
N VAL A 135 -7.04 -4.82 8.21
CA VAL A 135 -8.03 -5.83 8.62
C VAL A 135 -8.34 -6.80 7.48
N THR A 136 -8.55 -6.29 6.26
CA THR A 136 -8.77 -7.14 5.09
C THR A 136 -7.52 -7.91 4.67
N GLY A 137 -6.32 -7.37 4.92
CA GLY A 137 -5.05 -8.08 4.73
C GLY A 137 -4.91 -9.28 5.67
N LEU A 138 -5.23 -9.11 6.96
CA LEU A 138 -5.29 -10.22 7.91
C LEU A 138 -6.35 -11.24 7.52
N LEU A 139 -7.53 -10.79 7.08
CA LEU A 139 -8.59 -11.68 6.59
C LEU A 139 -8.15 -12.45 5.35
N ALA A 140 -7.52 -11.77 4.38
CA ALA A 140 -6.97 -12.41 3.19
C ALA A 140 -5.91 -13.48 3.53
N ALA A 141 -5.02 -13.17 4.48
CA ALA A 141 -4.04 -14.13 4.99
C ALA A 141 -4.71 -15.32 5.69
N ALA A 142 -5.69 -15.07 6.56
CA ALA A 142 -6.42 -16.12 7.27
C ALA A 142 -7.19 -17.04 6.30
N LEU A 143 -7.85 -16.49 5.29
CA LEU A 143 -8.59 -17.26 4.28
C LEU A 143 -7.66 -18.08 3.37
N ALA A 144 -6.55 -17.49 2.95
CA ALA A 144 -5.64 -18.14 2.01
C ALA A 144 -4.72 -19.18 2.67
N LEU A 145 -4.31 -18.93 3.92
CA LEU A 145 -3.34 -19.79 4.62
C LEU A 145 -3.99 -20.64 5.74
N GLY A 146 -5.27 -20.39 6.05
CA GLY A 146 -5.94 -20.96 7.22
C GLY A 146 -5.94 -22.49 7.26
N GLY A 147 -6.10 -23.15 6.11
CA GLY A 147 -6.03 -24.62 6.02
C GLY A 147 -4.65 -25.16 6.41
N ARG A 148 -3.59 -24.53 5.92
CA ARG A 148 -2.19 -24.90 6.22
C ARG A 148 -1.75 -24.49 7.61
N MET A 149 -2.26 -23.37 8.12
CA MET A 149 -2.07 -22.96 9.52
C MET A 149 -2.81 -23.88 10.49
N GLY A 150 -3.95 -24.47 10.07
CA GLY A 150 -4.67 -25.46 10.86
C GLY A 150 -3.78 -26.65 11.22
N GLU A 151 -2.97 -27.14 10.29
CA GLU A 151 -2.01 -28.21 10.53
C GLU A 151 -0.95 -27.80 11.57
N ALA A 152 -0.44 -26.56 11.50
CA ALA A 152 0.50 -26.01 12.48
C ALA A 152 -0.11 -25.87 13.89
N PHE A 153 -1.43 -25.74 14.01
CA PHE A 153 -2.19 -25.67 15.27
C PHE A 153 -2.89 -26.98 15.60
N GLY A 154 -2.31 -28.12 15.27
CA GLY A 154 -2.84 -29.45 15.60
C GLY A 154 -4.07 -29.87 14.80
N GLY A 155 -4.22 -29.41 13.56
CA GLY A 155 -5.33 -29.73 12.68
C GLY A 155 -6.63 -28.97 12.96
N SER A 156 -6.62 -28.02 13.90
CA SER A 156 -7.82 -27.27 14.29
C SER A 156 -8.14 -26.16 13.26
N VAL A 157 -9.24 -26.31 12.54
CA VAL A 157 -9.82 -25.27 11.68
C VAL A 157 -10.50 -24.15 12.47
N LEU A 158 -10.69 -24.31 13.79
CA LEU A 158 -11.35 -23.30 14.63
C LEU A 158 -10.54 -22.01 14.73
N VAL A 159 -9.21 -22.09 14.80
CA VAL A 159 -8.34 -20.90 14.92
C VAL A 159 -8.49 -19.97 13.71
N PRO A 160 -8.31 -20.42 12.45
CA PRO A 160 -8.53 -19.54 11.31
C PRO A 160 -9.97 -19.05 11.17
N ILE A 161 -10.97 -19.85 11.54
CA ILE A 161 -12.38 -19.42 11.56
C ILE A 161 -12.61 -18.32 12.59
N LEU A 162 -12.12 -18.47 13.82
CA LEU A 162 -12.25 -17.46 14.87
C LEU A 162 -11.51 -16.16 14.48
N MET A 163 -10.31 -16.28 13.89
CA MET A 163 -9.58 -15.12 13.38
C MET A 163 -10.37 -14.42 12.29
N ALA A 164 -10.84 -15.14 11.26
CA ALA A 164 -11.62 -14.56 10.17
C ALA A 164 -12.91 -13.90 10.70
N THR A 165 -13.61 -14.55 11.62
CA THR A 165 -14.84 -14.01 12.25
C THR A 165 -14.54 -12.75 13.05
N GLY A 166 -13.48 -12.75 13.87
CA GLY A 166 -13.06 -11.57 14.63
C GLY A 166 -12.68 -10.39 13.72
N LEU A 167 -11.98 -10.65 12.61
CA LEU A 167 -11.62 -9.65 11.62
C LEU A 167 -12.85 -9.11 10.87
N LEU A 168 -13.83 -9.96 10.54
CA LEU A 168 -15.09 -9.52 9.95
C LEU A 168 -15.90 -8.64 10.93
N LEU A 169 -15.88 -8.95 12.22
CA LEU A 169 -16.49 -8.10 13.23
C LEU A 169 -15.83 -6.72 13.33
N LEU A 170 -14.50 -6.63 13.15
CA LEU A 170 -13.80 -5.34 13.13
C LEU A 170 -14.20 -4.48 11.91
N LEU A 171 -14.62 -5.10 10.80
CA LEU A 171 -15.17 -4.40 9.64
C LEU A 171 -16.64 -3.97 9.83
N HIS A 172 -17.27 -4.35 10.97
CA HIS A 172 -18.65 -3.98 11.24
C HIS A 172 -18.82 -2.45 11.23
N PRO A 173 -19.84 -1.91 10.52
CA PRO A 173 -20.00 -0.46 10.34
C PRO A 173 -20.05 0.35 11.63
N ALA A 174 -20.58 -0.23 12.72
CA ALA A 174 -20.64 0.43 14.03
C ALA A 174 -19.24 0.59 14.66
N ILE A 175 -18.35 -0.39 14.46
CA ILE A 175 -16.96 -0.35 14.98
C ILE A 175 -16.16 0.67 14.20
N LEU A 176 -16.24 0.63 12.84
CA LEU A 176 -15.57 1.60 11.98
C LEU A 176 -16.05 3.03 12.25
N ARG A 177 -17.33 3.25 12.46
CA ARG A 177 -17.86 4.57 12.83
C ARG A 177 -17.35 5.04 14.20
N ARG A 178 -17.26 4.14 15.19
CA ARG A 178 -16.71 4.51 16.50
C ARG A 178 -15.23 4.84 16.43
N SER A 179 -14.43 4.04 15.71
CA SER A 179 -12.99 4.27 15.55
C SER A 179 -12.69 5.56 14.78
N THR A 180 -13.42 5.83 13.69
CA THR A 180 -13.26 7.08 12.94
C THR A 180 -13.73 8.30 13.74
N ALA A 181 -14.82 8.19 14.52
CA ALA A 181 -15.30 9.26 15.37
C ALA A 181 -14.32 9.55 16.53
N TRP A 182 -13.74 8.52 17.13
CA TRP A 182 -12.70 8.65 18.15
C TRP A 182 -11.44 9.32 17.57
N LEU A 183 -10.97 8.86 16.43
CA LEU A 183 -9.82 9.44 15.72
C LEU A 183 -10.06 10.91 15.33
N ALA A 184 -11.28 11.23 14.86
CA ALA A 184 -11.66 12.61 14.55
C ALA A 184 -11.65 13.52 15.79
N ARG A 185 -11.97 13.01 16.98
CA ARG A 185 -11.86 13.76 18.23
C ARG A 185 -10.40 14.06 18.58
N LEU A 186 -9.52 13.03 18.52
CA LEU A 186 -8.09 13.20 18.77
C LEU A 186 -7.46 14.26 17.84
N LEU A 187 -7.79 14.22 16.55
CA LEU A 187 -7.26 15.17 15.57
C LEU A 187 -7.81 16.60 15.74
N ARG A 188 -8.95 16.78 16.43
CA ARG A 188 -9.53 18.09 16.73
C ARG A 188 -8.93 18.72 17.98
N GLU A 189 -8.62 17.94 19.00
CA GLU A 189 -8.00 18.42 20.24
C GLU A 189 -6.63 19.06 19.95
N ASP A 190 -5.86 18.49 19.01
CA ASP A 190 -4.58 19.05 18.57
C ASP A 190 -4.70 20.33 17.68
N SER A 191 -5.91 20.65 17.21
CA SER A 191 -6.17 21.79 16.30
C SER A 191 -6.82 22.98 17.00
N ALA A 192 -6.92 23.00 18.32
CA ALA A 192 -7.64 24.01 19.09
C ALA A 192 -7.00 25.43 19.08
N ASP A 193 -5.77 25.56 18.54
CA ASP A 193 -5.03 26.84 18.48
C ASP A 193 -5.16 27.61 17.14
N GLY A 194 -6.06 27.17 16.23
CA GLY A 194 -6.31 27.90 14.97
C GLY A 194 -7.61 28.69 15.01
N PRO A 195 -7.70 29.86 14.32
CA PRO A 195 -8.92 30.68 14.29
C PRO A 195 -10.09 29.83 13.78
N ALA A 196 -11.18 29.82 14.52
CA ALA A 196 -12.41 29.09 14.22
C ALA A 196 -13.01 29.57 12.89
N GLY A 197 -12.54 28.96 11.79
CA GLY A 197 -13.15 29.14 10.48
C GLY A 197 -14.48 28.39 10.42
N GLU A 198 -15.52 29.05 9.98
CA GLU A 198 -16.94 28.66 9.95
C GLU A 198 -17.28 27.41 9.10
N GLY A 199 -16.35 26.44 8.96
CA GLY A 199 -16.52 25.21 8.17
C GLY A 199 -17.03 23.98 8.94
N THR A 200 -17.28 24.08 10.26
CA THR A 200 -17.43 22.90 11.14
C THR A 200 -18.82 22.29 11.23
N GLY A 201 -19.83 22.84 10.50
CA GLY A 201 -21.21 22.32 10.52
C GLY A 201 -21.52 21.16 9.56
N ARG A 202 -20.71 20.94 8.52
CA ARG A 202 -20.98 19.96 7.44
C ARG A 202 -20.36 18.57 7.62
N GLY A 203 -19.54 18.36 8.63
CA GLY A 203 -18.84 17.09 8.88
C GLY A 203 -19.68 15.99 9.54
N ARG A 204 -21.00 16.14 9.64
CA ARG A 204 -21.87 15.17 10.33
C ARG A 204 -22.51 14.09 9.45
N GLU A 205 -22.34 14.15 8.13
CA GLU A 205 -22.94 13.17 7.20
C GLU A 205 -22.02 12.00 6.82
N GLY A 206 -20.79 11.94 7.29
CA GLY A 206 -19.66 11.35 6.64
C GLY A 206 -19.17 9.97 7.05
N ALA A 207 -19.77 9.25 7.97
CA ALA A 207 -19.33 7.86 8.19
C ALA A 207 -19.97 6.92 7.15
N PRO A 208 -19.19 6.02 6.50
CA PRO A 208 -19.72 5.10 5.51
C PRO A 208 -20.93 4.32 6.05
N ARG A 209 -22.00 4.23 5.26
CA ARG A 209 -23.18 3.39 5.58
C ARG A 209 -22.80 1.92 5.45
N GLY A 210 -23.58 1.00 6.04
CA GLY A 210 -23.25 -0.42 6.07
C GLY A 210 -22.90 -1.02 4.70
N GLY A 211 -23.65 -0.69 3.64
CA GLY A 211 -23.35 -1.13 2.28
C GLY A 211 -22.05 -0.53 1.70
N GLU A 212 -21.71 0.70 2.08
CA GLU A 212 -20.48 1.35 1.65
C GLU A 212 -19.25 0.75 2.34
N THR A 213 -19.38 0.40 3.62
CA THR A 213 -18.33 -0.32 4.36
C THR A 213 -18.06 -1.69 3.74
N LEU A 214 -19.12 -2.42 3.37
CA LEU A 214 -18.98 -3.69 2.65
C LEU A 214 -18.28 -3.49 1.31
N LEU A 215 -18.67 -2.46 0.54
CA LEU A 215 -18.01 -2.15 -0.73
C LEU A 215 -16.51 -1.87 -0.57
N ILE A 216 -16.12 -1.06 0.43
CA ILE A 216 -14.70 -0.79 0.73
C ILE A 216 -13.98 -2.09 1.11
N GLY A 217 -14.59 -2.92 1.95
CA GLY A 217 -14.04 -4.21 2.35
C GLY A 217 -13.83 -5.15 1.14
N LEU A 218 -14.81 -5.26 0.26
CA LEU A 218 -14.71 -6.07 -0.97
C LEU A 218 -13.66 -5.51 -1.94
N ALA A 219 -13.61 -4.18 -2.12
CA ALA A 219 -12.62 -3.54 -2.97
C ALA A 219 -11.19 -3.76 -2.45
N THR A 220 -10.97 -3.69 -1.15
CA THR A 220 -9.65 -3.96 -0.54
C THR A 220 -9.29 -5.44 -0.57
N LEU A 221 -10.25 -6.37 -0.44
CA LEU A 221 -10.01 -7.80 -0.67
C LEU A 221 -9.65 -8.10 -2.13
N ALA A 222 -10.35 -7.47 -3.08
CA ALA A 222 -10.00 -7.56 -4.50
C ALA A 222 -8.59 -7.00 -4.76
N ALA A 223 -8.21 -5.92 -4.08
CA ALA A 223 -6.84 -5.38 -4.14
C ALA A 223 -5.80 -6.38 -3.63
N TRP A 224 -6.08 -7.10 -2.53
CA TRP A 224 -5.20 -8.17 -2.05
C TRP A 224 -5.09 -9.32 -3.04
N TRP A 225 -6.21 -9.71 -3.67
CA TRP A 225 -6.18 -10.71 -4.74
C TRP A 225 -5.27 -10.28 -5.90
N LEU A 226 -5.39 -9.03 -6.37
CA LEU A 226 -4.52 -8.48 -7.42
C LEU A 226 -3.04 -8.47 -7.02
N TYR A 227 -2.73 -8.22 -5.75
CA TYR A 227 -1.35 -8.37 -5.25
C TYR A 227 -0.88 -9.82 -5.28
N GLY A 228 -1.74 -10.79 -4.97
CA GLY A 228 -1.44 -12.21 -5.08
C GLY A 228 -1.14 -12.63 -6.52
N VAL A 229 -2.00 -12.24 -7.46
CA VAL A 229 -1.78 -12.47 -8.90
C VAL A 229 -0.51 -11.76 -9.37
N GLY A 230 -0.27 -10.52 -8.94
CA GLY A 230 0.94 -9.77 -9.26
C GLY A 230 2.21 -10.45 -8.77
N LEU A 231 2.23 -10.95 -7.53
CA LEU A 231 3.36 -11.71 -7.00
C LEU A 231 3.57 -13.03 -7.75
N TRP A 232 2.47 -13.70 -8.13
CA TRP A 232 2.53 -14.88 -8.98
C TRP A 232 3.14 -14.56 -10.36
N CYS A 233 2.77 -13.43 -10.96
CA CYS A 233 3.38 -12.96 -12.20
C CYS A 233 4.89 -12.70 -12.03
N ILE A 234 5.33 -12.16 -10.88
CA ILE A 234 6.76 -11.98 -10.60
C ILE A 234 7.46 -13.33 -10.49
N ALA A 235 6.88 -14.31 -9.78
CA ALA A 235 7.42 -15.66 -9.68
C ALA A 235 7.49 -16.32 -11.07
N ALA A 236 6.42 -16.26 -11.88
CA ALA A 236 6.37 -16.77 -13.26
C ALA A 236 7.29 -16.01 -14.23
N GLY A 237 7.65 -14.79 -13.88
CA GLY A 237 8.60 -13.97 -14.63
C GLY A 237 10.06 -14.30 -14.35
N LEU A 238 10.36 -14.89 -13.20
CA LEU A 238 11.72 -15.14 -12.72
C LEU A 238 12.09 -16.64 -12.65
N LEU A 239 11.10 -17.52 -12.56
CA LEU A 239 11.27 -18.96 -12.39
C LEU A 239 10.72 -19.70 -13.60
N GLU A 240 11.33 -20.83 -13.96
CA GLU A 240 10.81 -21.73 -15.00
C GLU A 240 9.49 -22.34 -14.57
N ASP A 241 9.42 -22.82 -13.31
CA ASP A 241 8.21 -23.33 -12.68
C ASP A 241 7.71 -22.32 -11.63
N PRO A 242 6.56 -21.67 -11.85
CA PRO A 242 6.00 -20.73 -10.90
C PRO A 242 5.68 -21.41 -9.56
N ILE A 243 6.12 -20.79 -8.47
CA ILE A 243 5.91 -21.32 -7.11
C ILE A 243 4.53 -20.91 -6.60
N GLY A 244 3.74 -21.90 -6.18
CA GLY A 244 2.44 -21.70 -5.56
C GLY A 244 1.36 -21.20 -6.53
N ASP A 245 0.19 -20.98 -5.97
CA ASP A 245 -0.97 -20.41 -6.67
C ASP A 245 -1.21 -18.96 -6.22
N PRO A 246 -1.96 -18.17 -7.00
CA PRO A 246 -2.23 -16.76 -6.67
C PRO A 246 -2.91 -16.55 -5.32
N LEU A 247 -3.74 -17.48 -4.85
CA LEU A 247 -4.45 -17.38 -3.57
C LEU A 247 -3.47 -17.53 -2.41
N THR A 248 -2.62 -18.55 -2.45
CA THR A 248 -1.57 -18.74 -1.44
C THR A 248 -0.60 -17.56 -1.39
N LEU A 249 -0.18 -17.06 -2.57
CA LEU A 249 0.71 -15.92 -2.66
C LEU A 249 0.03 -14.61 -2.21
N MET A 250 -1.28 -14.46 -2.38
CA MET A 250 -2.06 -13.38 -1.77
C MET A 250 -1.94 -13.40 -0.24
N GLY A 251 -2.13 -14.56 0.36
CA GLY A 251 -2.02 -14.73 1.81
C GLY A 251 -0.63 -14.40 2.34
N ILE A 252 0.42 -14.89 1.66
CA ILE A 252 1.83 -14.63 2.01
C ILE A 252 2.14 -13.13 1.88
N TYR A 253 1.71 -12.50 0.79
CA TYR A 253 1.94 -11.07 0.57
C TYR A 253 1.20 -10.22 1.60
N ALA A 254 -0.07 -10.52 1.86
CA ALA A 254 -0.89 -9.80 2.82
C ALA A 254 -0.35 -9.93 4.25
N ALA A 255 -0.01 -11.15 4.69
CA ALA A 255 0.58 -11.39 6.01
C ALA A 255 1.90 -10.64 6.19
N SER A 256 2.81 -10.77 5.22
CA SER A 256 4.11 -10.07 5.25
C SER A 256 3.96 -8.55 5.25
N TYR A 257 3.00 -8.01 4.49
CA TYR A 257 2.69 -6.58 4.48
C TYR A 257 2.21 -6.11 5.86
N VAL A 258 1.26 -6.81 6.48
CA VAL A 258 0.72 -6.45 7.80
C VAL A 258 1.82 -6.48 8.86
N VAL A 259 2.64 -7.54 8.90
CA VAL A 259 3.78 -7.65 9.81
C VAL A 259 4.77 -6.48 9.61
N GLY A 260 5.14 -6.19 8.37
CA GLY A 260 6.01 -5.07 8.04
C GLY A 260 5.40 -3.70 8.35
N TYR A 261 4.07 -3.56 8.22
CA TYR A 261 3.37 -2.32 8.56
C TYR A 261 3.34 -2.09 10.07
N LEU A 262 3.13 -3.13 10.87
CA LEU A 262 3.11 -3.06 12.33
C LEU A 262 4.50 -2.85 12.93
N ALA A 263 5.57 -3.17 12.20
CA ALA A 263 6.94 -2.87 12.60
C ALA A 263 7.21 -1.34 12.52
N LEU A 264 6.84 -0.61 13.58
CA LEU A 264 6.85 0.85 13.63
C LEU A 264 8.26 1.46 13.46
N ILE A 265 9.30 0.76 13.89
CA ILE A 265 10.70 1.23 13.89
C ILE A 265 11.31 1.15 12.48
N SER A 266 10.80 0.25 11.61
CA SER A 266 11.38 0.03 10.29
C SER A 266 10.77 0.95 9.22
N PRO A 267 11.56 1.78 8.52
CA PRO A 267 11.08 2.61 7.42
C PRO A 267 10.44 1.75 6.32
N GLY A 268 9.16 1.99 6.01
CA GLY A 268 8.44 1.20 4.99
C GLY A 268 8.38 -0.31 5.26
N GLY A 269 8.65 -0.77 6.50
CA GLY A 269 8.70 -2.19 6.85
C GLY A 269 9.93 -2.92 6.29
N LEU A 270 10.99 -2.20 5.89
CA LEU A 270 12.23 -2.79 5.37
C LEU A 270 12.78 -3.85 6.32
N VAL A 271 13.28 -4.94 5.76
CA VAL A 271 13.81 -6.14 6.44
C VAL A 271 12.71 -6.99 7.10
N VAL A 272 11.79 -6.38 7.85
CA VAL A 272 10.75 -7.12 8.59
C VAL A 272 9.74 -7.77 7.63
N ARG A 273 9.27 -7.03 6.62
CA ARG A 273 8.34 -7.54 5.60
C ARG A 273 9.00 -8.61 4.74
N GLU A 274 10.22 -8.35 4.29
CA GLU A 274 10.99 -9.29 3.47
C GLU A 274 11.30 -10.58 4.27
N GLY A 275 11.72 -10.45 5.53
CA GLY A 275 11.94 -11.60 6.42
C GLY A 275 10.68 -12.42 6.66
N ALA A 276 9.54 -11.76 6.90
CA ALA A 276 8.25 -12.45 7.03
C ALA A 276 7.85 -13.16 5.73
N MET A 277 8.09 -12.56 4.56
CA MET A 277 7.81 -13.18 3.27
C MET A 277 8.69 -14.42 3.04
N ILE A 278 9.99 -14.33 3.31
CA ILE A 278 10.92 -15.46 3.18
C ILE A 278 10.47 -16.61 4.09
N LEU A 279 10.15 -16.31 5.35
CA LEU A 279 9.68 -17.30 6.32
C LEU A 279 8.39 -17.97 5.85
N LEU A 280 7.42 -17.21 5.38
CA LEU A 280 6.14 -17.74 4.90
C LEU A 280 6.30 -18.56 3.59
N LEU A 281 7.14 -18.13 2.66
CA LEU A 281 7.47 -18.90 1.47
C LEU A 281 8.11 -20.26 1.84
N ALA A 282 9.03 -20.25 2.81
CA ALA A 282 9.67 -21.48 3.26
C ALA A 282 8.71 -22.42 4.01
N THR A 283 7.88 -21.87 4.92
CA THR A 283 7.00 -22.68 5.78
C THR A 283 5.74 -23.17 5.06
N VAL A 284 5.18 -22.35 4.17
CA VAL A 284 3.90 -22.65 3.49
C VAL A 284 4.11 -23.40 2.17
N LEU A 285 5.15 -23.06 1.44
CA LEU A 285 5.41 -23.59 0.08
C LEU A 285 6.73 -24.39 0.00
N SER A 286 7.42 -24.59 1.12
CA SER A 286 8.72 -25.30 1.17
C SER A 286 9.77 -24.71 0.22
N VAL A 287 9.70 -23.41 -0.03
CA VAL A 287 10.62 -22.71 -0.92
C VAL A 287 11.99 -22.59 -0.25
N PRO A 288 13.10 -22.94 -0.91
CA PRO A 288 14.44 -22.75 -0.38
C PRO A 288 14.68 -21.27 -0.01
N ALA A 289 15.36 -21.01 1.12
CA ALA A 289 15.53 -19.67 1.65
C ALA A 289 16.17 -18.68 0.66
N GLY A 290 17.11 -19.16 -0.16
CA GLY A 290 17.75 -18.35 -1.22
C GLY A 290 16.74 -17.88 -2.27
N VAL A 291 15.90 -18.79 -2.79
CA VAL A 291 14.83 -18.47 -3.76
C VAL A 291 13.80 -17.54 -3.12
N GLY A 292 13.40 -17.82 -1.86
CA GLY A 292 12.51 -16.96 -1.09
C GLY A 292 13.06 -15.53 -0.93
N ALA A 293 14.36 -15.38 -0.70
CA ALA A 293 15.02 -14.08 -0.59
C ALA A 293 14.98 -13.31 -1.91
N VAL A 294 15.26 -13.95 -3.04
CA VAL A 294 15.16 -13.33 -4.37
C VAL A 294 13.72 -12.87 -4.65
N LEU A 295 12.73 -13.74 -4.39
CA LEU A 295 11.34 -13.39 -4.60
C LEU A 295 10.88 -12.23 -3.69
N ALA A 296 11.32 -12.19 -2.43
CA ALA A 296 11.01 -11.10 -1.50
C ALA A 296 11.59 -9.76 -1.99
N VAL A 297 12.84 -9.75 -2.45
CA VAL A 297 13.49 -8.57 -3.03
C VAL A 297 12.82 -8.17 -4.34
N ALA A 298 12.55 -9.13 -5.24
CA ALA A 298 11.86 -8.87 -6.50
C ALA A 298 10.45 -8.29 -6.27
N ALA A 299 9.70 -8.82 -5.29
CA ALA A 299 8.41 -8.27 -4.89
C ALA A 299 8.51 -6.84 -4.37
N ARG A 300 9.62 -6.50 -3.70
CA ARG A 300 9.88 -5.12 -3.25
C ARG A 300 10.16 -4.18 -4.40
N VAL A 301 11.05 -4.58 -5.31
CA VAL A 301 11.35 -3.80 -6.52
C VAL A 301 10.10 -3.60 -7.37
N TRP A 302 9.32 -4.66 -7.55
CA TRP A 302 8.03 -4.59 -8.23
C TRP A 302 7.06 -3.61 -7.56
N ALA A 303 6.91 -3.66 -6.23
CA ALA A 303 6.02 -2.75 -5.51
C ALA A 303 6.43 -1.29 -5.71
N ILE A 304 7.73 -0.97 -5.63
CA ILE A 304 8.26 0.38 -5.88
C ILE A 304 8.00 0.80 -7.34
N ALA A 305 8.25 -0.09 -8.30
CA ALA A 305 7.99 0.17 -9.71
C ALA A 305 6.51 0.46 -9.98
N CYS A 306 5.59 -0.30 -9.34
CA CYS A 306 4.14 -0.05 -9.43
C CYS A 306 3.77 1.33 -8.84
N GLU A 307 4.33 1.72 -7.69
CA GLU A 307 4.08 3.02 -7.07
C GLU A 307 4.53 4.18 -7.97
N LEU A 308 5.73 4.07 -8.53
CA LEU A 308 6.27 5.08 -9.45
C LEU A 308 5.45 5.15 -10.74
N SER A 309 5.09 3.99 -11.31
CA SER A 309 4.27 3.91 -12.52
C SER A 309 2.87 4.50 -12.28
N ALA A 310 2.23 4.16 -11.17
CA ALA A 310 0.92 4.69 -10.82
C ALA A 310 0.95 6.21 -10.62
N PHE A 311 1.96 6.72 -9.92
CA PHE A 311 2.14 8.15 -9.75
C PHE A 311 2.42 8.85 -11.08
N GLY A 312 3.29 8.28 -11.93
CA GLY A 312 3.59 8.79 -13.28
C GLY A 312 2.35 8.85 -14.17
N VAL A 313 1.55 7.76 -14.20
CA VAL A 313 0.29 7.71 -14.95
C VAL A 313 -0.69 8.77 -14.44
N ALA A 314 -0.85 8.91 -13.12
CA ALA A 314 -1.74 9.92 -12.53
C ALA A 314 -1.32 11.35 -12.89
N MET A 315 -0.02 11.64 -12.89
CA MET A 315 0.52 12.95 -13.29
C MET A 315 0.33 13.22 -14.77
N LEU A 316 0.53 12.21 -15.64
CA LEU A 316 0.30 12.33 -17.09
C LEU A 316 -1.18 12.60 -17.40
N LEU A 317 -2.10 11.89 -16.75
CA LEU A 317 -3.56 12.11 -16.90
C LEU A 317 -3.95 13.53 -16.47
N ARG A 318 -3.38 14.01 -15.36
CA ARG A 318 -3.60 15.37 -14.89
C ARG A 318 -3.08 16.42 -15.88
N TYR A 319 -1.88 16.22 -16.40
CA TYR A 319 -1.28 17.09 -17.41
C TYR A 319 -2.13 17.11 -18.71
N ALA A 320 -2.53 15.94 -19.20
CA ALA A 320 -3.38 15.80 -20.38
C ALA A 320 -4.77 16.47 -20.22
N ALA A 321 -5.27 16.56 -18.98
CA ALA A 321 -6.51 17.28 -18.67
C ALA A 321 -6.33 18.81 -18.55
N GLY A 322 -5.13 19.35 -18.79
CA GLY A 322 -4.84 20.78 -18.68
C GLY A 322 -4.84 21.34 -17.24
N LEU A 323 -4.80 20.44 -16.25
CA LEU A 323 -4.75 20.80 -14.84
C LEU A 323 -3.28 21.02 -14.42
N GLU A 324 -2.65 22.02 -15.00
CA GLU A 324 -1.27 22.40 -14.64
C GLU A 324 -1.16 22.83 -13.18
N GLY A 325 0.05 22.71 -12.62
CA GLY A 325 0.45 22.85 -11.24
C GLY A 325 -0.12 24.04 -10.43
N PRO A 326 0.37 24.35 -9.22
CA PRO A 326 -0.19 25.42 -8.42
C PRO A 326 -0.25 26.69 -9.27
N THR A 327 -1.47 27.15 -9.57
CA THR A 327 -1.66 28.49 -10.14
C THR A 327 -1.02 29.44 -9.15
N ASP A 328 0.06 30.05 -9.56
CA ASP A 328 0.72 31.13 -8.83
C ASP A 328 -0.37 32.18 -8.53
N PRO A 329 -0.70 32.46 -7.27
CA PRO A 329 -1.74 33.46 -6.95
C PRO A 329 -1.36 34.83 -7.51
N GLU A 330 -0.09 35.09 -7.79
CA GLU A 330 0.43 36.31 -8.36
C GLU A 330 0.14 36.50 -9.86
N ALA A 331 -0.17 35.43 -10.61
CA ALA A 331 -0.47 35.54 -12.04
C ALA A 331 -1.89 36.08 -12.34
N LYS A 332 -2.78 36.19 -11.36
CA LYS A 332 -4.13 36.74 -11.51
C LYS A 332 -4.24 38.24 -11.15
N GLY A 333 -3.15 38.89 -10.80
CA GLY A 333 -3.11 40.27 -10.33
C GLY A 333 -2.36 41.27 -11.21
N ALA A 334 -2.01 40.95 -12.45
CA ALA A 334 -1.45 41.96 -13.37
C ALA A 334 -2.57 42.56 -14.24
N PRO A 335 -2.84 43.85 -14.17
CA PRO A 335 -3.80 44.57 -15.01
C PRO A 335 -3.32 44.72 -16.45
#